data_5a4f0a3f7ce8f2a0f089b643ab27dbcb
#
_entry.id   5a4f0a3f7ce8f2a0f089b643ab27dbcb
#
_cell.length_a   1.000
_cell.length_b   1.000
_cell.length_c   1.000
_cell.angle_alpha   90.00
_cell.angle_beta   90.00
_cell.angle_gamma   90.00
#
_symmetry.space_group_name_H-M   'P 1'
#
loop_
_entity.id
_entity.type
_entity.pdbx_description
1 polymer ?
#
loop_
_entity_poly.entity_id
_entity_poly.type
_entity_poly.pdbx_seq_one_letter_code
_entity_poly.pdbx_strand_id
1 'polypeptide(L)'
;MEDLSLVVEFRNSYWINNEIFRILKNNNIGFCCVDQPQIKGLIPPIAEATSDLGYIRFHGRNKANWWEHEKAYQRYDYLYTEEELKEWIPKIKKIAAKTTDQYIFMNNHYKGKAVKNALMLIKLLREEI
;
A
#
# COMPACT_ATOMS: atom_id res chain seq x y z
N MET A 1 -7.83 17.61 21.20
CA MET A 1 -7.69 16.39 20.42
C MET A 1 -6.30 16.31 19.89
N GLU A 2 -5.45 15.83 20.75
CA GLU A 2 -4.04 16.03 20.58
C GLU A 2 -3.33 14.97 19.78
N ASP A 3 -3.92 13.78 19.65
CA ASP A 3 -3.18 12.64 19.17
C ASP A 3 -3.79 11.96 17.96
N LEU A 4 -4.37 12.74 17.05
CA LEU A 4 -4.87 12.19 15.80
C LEU A 4 -3.73 12.01 14.81
N SER A 5 -3.54 10.77 14.39
CA SER A 5 -2.61 10.45 13.31
C SER A 5 -3.37 10.43 11.99
N LEU A 6 -2.93 11.24 11.05
CA LEU A 6 -3.55 11.32 9.74
C LEU A 6 -2.67 10.65 8.69
N VAL A 7 -3.30 9.95 7.77
CA VAL A 7 -2.65 9.34 6.61
C VAL A 7 -3.44 9.75 5.37
N VAL A 8 -2.73 10.11 4.31
CA VAL A 8 -3.34 10.49 3.04
C VAL A 8 -3.00 9.45 1.98
N GLU A 9 -4.02 9.00 1.27
CA GLU A 9 -3.84 8.14 0.09
C GLU A 9 -4.16 8.97 -1.15
N PHE A 10 -3.16 9.14 -2.02
CA PHE A 10 -3.36 9.85 -3.28
C PHE A 10 -3.88 8.90 -4.36
N ARG A 11 -4.66 9.41 -5.29
CA ARG A 11 -5.26 8.63 -6.37
C ARG A 11 -4.67 8.94 -7.74
N ASN A 12 -3.86 9.99 -7.84
CA ASN A 12 -3.28 10.41 -9.10
C ASN A 12 -1.79 10.67 -8.93
N SER A 13 -0.97 10.10 -9.81
CA SER A 13 0.49 10.24 -9.76
C SER A 13 0.98 11.68 -9.92
N TYR A 14 0.15 12.57 -10.41
CA TYR A 14 0.45 13.99 -10.49
C TYR A 14 0.87 14.58 -9.14
N TRP A 15 0.29 14.07 -8.03
CA TRP A 15 0.58 14.55 -6.70
C TRP A 15 1.87 14.02 -6.09
N ILE A 16 2.55 13.07 -6.77
CA ILE A 16 3.75 12.43 -6.22
C ILE A 16 4.97 13.25 -6.63
N ASN A 17 5.44 14.09 -5.73
CA ASN A 17 6.64 14.90 -5.92
C ASN A 17 7.26 15.25 -4.57
N ASN A 18 8.49 15.78 -4.62
CA ASN A 18 9.24 16.09 -3.40
C ASN A 18 8.59 17.18 -2.55
N GLU A 19 7.90 18.13 -3.17
CA GLU A 19 7.21 19.18 -2.44
C GLU A 19 6.08 18.62 -1.58
N ILE A 20 5.28 17.71 -2.13
CA ILE A 20 4.19 17.07 -1.39
C ILE A 20 4.76 16.26 -0.23
N PHE A 21 5.80 15.46 -0.46
CA PHE A 21 6.43 14.69 0.61
C PHE A 21 6.96 15.61 1.72
N ARG A 22 7.54 16.75 1.38
CA ARG A 22 8.02 17.71 2.35
C ARG A 22 6.88 18.28 3.19
N ILE A 23 5.75 18.62 2.53
CA ILE A 23 4.57 19.13 3.22
C ILE A 23 4.02 18.10 4.20
N LEU A 24 3.92 16.84 3.76
CA LEU A 24 3.46 15.76 4.62
C LEU A 24 4.38 15.58 5.84
N LYS A 25 5.69 15.56 5.62
CA LYS A 25 6.68 15.44 6.71
C LYS A 25 6.59 16.59 7.69
N ASN A 26 6.49 17.81 7.20
CA ASN A 26 6.44 19.01 8.05
C ASN A 26 5.18 19.05 8.91
N ASN A 27 4.12 18.39 8.49
CA ASN A 27 2.84 18.36 9.21
C ASN A 27 2.58 17.03 9.90
N ASN A 28 3.57 16.13 9.90
CA ASN A 28 3.45 14.79 10.49
C ASN A 28 2.24 14.01 9.97
N ILE A 29 2.00 14.11 8.66
CA ILE A 29 0.94 13.37 7.99
C ILE A 29 1.58 12.20 7.25
N GLY A 30 1.04 10.99 7.45
CA GLY A 30 1.54 9.79 6.81
C GLY A 30 1.16 9.69 5.34
N PHE A 31 2.04 9.08 4.55
CA PHE A 31 1.79 8.78 3.17
C PHE A 31 1.35 7.31 3.05
N CYS A 32 0.21 7.06 2.39
CA CYS A 32 -0.24 5.71 2.13
C CYS A 32 0.44 5.17 0.87
N CYS A 33 1.31 4.18 1.06
CA CYS A 33 1.91 3.44 -0.05
C CYS A 33 0.87 2.46 -0.59
N VAL A 34 0.81 2.29 -1.90
CA VAL A 34 -0.19 1.42 -2.52
C VAL A 34 0.45 0.45 -3.48
N ASP A 35 -0.12 -0.75 -3.56
CA ASP A 35 0.14 -1.70 -4.63
C ASP A 35 -1.15 -1.85 -5.43
N GLN A 36 -1.07 -1.62 -6.72
CA GLN A 36 -2.19 -1.62 -7.64
C GLN A 36 -1.67 -1.82 -9.06
N PRO A 37 -2.55 -1.97 -10.07
CA PRO A 37 -2.07 -2.14 -11.44
C PRO A 37 -1.18 -0.99 -11.91
N GLN A 38 -0.16 -1.31 -12.71
CA GLN A 38 0.72 -0.31 -13.31
C GLN A 38 0.01 0.33 -14.50
N ILE A 39 -0.84 1.30 -14.22
CA ILE A 39 -1.62 2.03 -15.22
C ILE A 39 -1.21 3.49 -15.16
N LYS A 40 -1.03 4.12 -16.34
CA LYS A 40 -0.67 5.54 -16.40
C LYS A 40 -1.63 6.40 -15.57
N GLY A 41 -1.09 7.27 -14.76
CA GLY A 41 -1.86 8.16 -13.89
C GLY A 41 -2.15 7.60 -12.51
N LEU A 42 -2.00 6.30 -12.29
CA LEU A 42 -2.14 5.71 -10.96
C LEU A 42 -0.83 5.83 -10.17
N ILE A 43 -0.95 5.78 -8.86
CA ILE A 43 0.21 5.86 -7.97
C ILE A 43 1.06 4.60 -8.14
N PRO A 44 2.37 4.73 -8.42
CA PRO A 44 3.26 3.57 -8.49
C PRO A 44 3.58 3.04 -7.08
N PRO A 45 4.18 1.84 -6.96
CA PRO A 45 4.46 1.21 -5.67
C PRO A 45 5.67 1.84 -4.97
N ILE A 46 5.55 3.10 -4.59
CA ILE A 46 6.57 3.85 -3.89
C ILE A 46 6.53 3.52 -2.41
N ALA A 47 7.70 3.26 -1.83
CA ALA A 47 7.86 3.05 -0.39
C ALA A 47 8.37 4.33 0.25
N GLU A 48 7.51 5.03 0.96
CA GLU A 48 7.84 6.29 1.62
C GLU A 48 7.17 6.38 2.99
N ALA A 49 7.89 6.95 3.95
CA ALA A 49 7.36 7.23 5.27
C ALA A 49 7.52 8.72 5.56
N THR A 50 6.40 9.39 5.78
CA THR A 50 6.37 10.85 6.02
C THR A 50 5.98 11.22 7.44
N SER A 51 5.68 10.22 8.27
CA SER A 51 5.40 10.39 9.70
C SER A 51 5.87 9.15 10.45
N ASP A 52 5.61 9.08 11.75
CA ASP A 52 5.94 7.90 12.56
C ASP A 52 5.08 6.69 12.24
N LEU A 53 4.05 6.88 11.43
CA LEU A 53 3.12 5.84 11.02
C LEU A 53 3.36 5.46 9.56
N GLY A 54 3.77 4.21 9.33
CA GLY A 54 3.86 3.65 7.98
C GLY A 54 2.51 3.03 7.61
N TYR A 55 2.13 3.14 6.34
CA TYR A 55 0.83 2.66 5.90
C TYR A 55 0.92 2.13 4.47
N ILE A 56 0.48 0.90 4.26
CA ILE A 56 0.50 0.25 2.94
C ILE A 56 -0.87 -0.37 2.68
N ARG A 57 -1.38 -0.18 1.48
CA ARG A 57 -2.62 -0.83 1.05
C ARG A 57 -2.38 -1.62 -0.23
N PHE A 58 -2.74 -2.89 -0.21
CA PHE A 58 -2.68 -3.77 -1.37
C PHE A 58 -4.07 -3.83 -2.00
N HIS A 59 -4.23 -3.18 -3.14
CA HIS A 59 -5.52 -3.11 -3.84
C HIS A 59 -5.74 -4.23 -4.84
N GLY A 60 -4.70 -5.00 -5.16
CA GLY A 60 -4.75 -5.99 -6.21
C GLY A 60 -4.25 -5.41 -7.53
N ARG A 61 -3.85 -6.30 -8.43
CA ARG A 61 -3.30 -5.90 -9.74
C ARG A 61 -4.21 -6.31 -10.88
N ASN A 62 -5.53 -6.29 -10.66
CA ASN A 62 -6.50 -6.66 -11.68
C ASN A 62 -6.67 -5.53 -12.70
N LYS A 63 -5.75 -5.47 -13.66
CA LYS A 63 -5.73 -4.43 -14.67
C LYS A 63 -6.95 -4.48 -15.58
N ALA A 64 -7.41 -5.69 -15.92
CA ALA A 64 -8.56 -5.88 -16.82
C ALA A 64 -9.84 -5.27 -16.26
N ASN A 65 -10.07 -5.37 -14.95
CA ASN A 65 -11.28 -4.90 -14.31
C ASN A 65 -11.11 -3.59 -13.52
N TRP A 66 -9.98 -2.91 -13.68
CA TRP A 66 -9.72 -1.70 -12.89
C TRP A 66 -10.69 -0.57 -13.22
N TRP A 67 -10.88 -0.29 -14.50
CA TRP A 67 -11.81 0.74 -14.96
C TRP A 67 -13.16 0.20 -15.39
N GLU A 68 -13.19 -1.01 -15.96
CA GLU A 68 -14.40 -1.63 -16.48
C GLU A 68 -14.79 -2.85 -15.65
N HIS A 69 -15.88 -2.72 -14.92
CA HIS A 69 -16.41 -3.79 -14.07
C HIS A 69 -17.91 -3.55 -13.83
N GLU A 70 -18.65 -4.63 -13.67
CA GLU A 70 -20.09 -4.56 -13.35
C GLU A 70 -20.31 -4.28 -11.89
N LYS A 71 -19.49 -4.88 -11.01
CA LYS A 71 -19.60 -4.75 -9.56
C LYS A 71 -18.27 -4.25 -8.98
N ALA A 72 -18.37 -3.43 -7.94
CA ALA A 72 -17.21 -2.78 -7.34
C ALA A 72 -16.11 -3.76 -6.92
N TYR A 73 -16.48 -4.95 -6.40
CA TYR A 73 -15.48 -5.92 -5.93
C TYR A 73 -14.59 -6.45 -7.06
N GLN A 74 -15.04 -6.43 -8.30
CA GLN A 74 -14.28 -6.96 -9.44
C GLN A 74 -12.98 -6.23 -9.66
N ARG A 75 -12.95 -4.94 -9.35
CA ARG A 75 -11.72 -4.13 -9.43
C ARG A 75 -10.63 -4.68 -8.52
N TYR A 76 -11.01 -5.18 -7.35
CA TYR A 76 -10.10 -5.66 -6.31
C TYR A 76 -10.02 -7.18 -6.25
N ASP A 77 -10.60 -7.89 -7.22
CA ASP A 77 -10.57 -9.34 -7.29
C ASP A 77 -9.21 -9.79 -7.85
N TYR A 78 -8.28 -10.06 -6.95
CA TYR A 78 -6.93 -10.42 -7.31
C TYR A 78 -6.27 -11.20 -6.17
N LEU A 79 -5.57 -12.28 -6.52
CA LEU A 79 -4.76 -13.02 -5.56
C LEU A 79 -3.28 -12.77 -5.90
N TYR A 80 -2.57 -12.12 -4.98
CA TYR A 80 -1.13 -11.90 -5.15
C TYR A 80 -0.37 -13.20 -5.13
N THR A 81 0.65 -13.28 -5.98
CA THR A 81 1.61 -14.39 -5.94
C THR A 81 2.66 -14.11 -4.86
N GLU A 82 3.37 -15.16 -4.47
CA GLU A 82 4.48 -15.03 -3.52
C GLU A 82 5.55 -14.08 -4.04
N GLU A 83 5.88 -14.18 -5.33
CA GLU A 83 6.88 -13.32 -5.97
C GLU A 83 6.48 -11.85 -5.93
N GLU A 84 5.21 -11.55 -6.15
CA GLU A 84 4.72 -10.17 -6.08
C GLU A 84 4.83 -9.61 -4.67
N LEU A 85 4.47 -10.39 -3.66
CA LEU A 85 4.60 -9.96 -2.27
C LEU A 85 6.06 -9.81 -1.85
N LYS A 86 6.96 -10.65 -2.39
CA LYS A 86 8.39 -10.52 -2.12
C LYS A 86 8.96 -9.19 -2.58
N GLU A 87 8.40 -8.58 -3.61
CA GLU A 87 8.82 -7.25 -4.07
C GLU A 87 8.68 -6.20 -2.97
N TRP A 88 7.73 -6.40 -2.06
CA TRP A 88 7.47 -5.47 -0.98
C TRP A 88 8.31 -5.69 0.27
N ILE A 89 8.96 -6.83 0.42
CA ILE A 89 9.73 -7.12 1.63
C ILE A 89 10.79 -6.04 1.90
N PRO A 90 11.68 -5.68 0.95
CA PRO A 90 12.63 -4.60 1.21
C PRO A 90 11.96 -3.24 1.44
N LYS A 91 10.83 -2.99 0.80
CA LYS A 91 10.07 -1.75 1.00
C LYS A 91 9.47 -1.66 2.40
N ILE A 92 8.90 -2.77 2.88
CA ILE A 92 8.34 -2.87 4.23
C ILE A 92 9.44 -2.64 5.26
N LYS A 93 10.62 -3.24 5.05
CA LYS A 93 11.77 -3.04 5.94
C LYS A 93 12.25 -1.59 5.94
N LYS A 94 12.28 -0.95 4.78
CA LYS A 94 12.66 0.46 4.66
C LYS A 94 11.73 1.35 5.44
N ILE A 95 10.41 1.11 5.34
CA ILE A 95 9.41 1.87 6.07
C ILE A 95 9.53 1.60 7.57
N ALA A 96 9.69 0.34 7.97
CA ALA A 96 9.83 -0.03 9.38
C ALA A 96 11.00 0.67 10.05
N ALA A 97 12.11 0.86 9.33
CA ALA A 97 13.30 1.54 9.85
C ALA A 97 13.05 3.02 10.17
N LYS A 98 12.01 3.62 9.60
CA LYS A 98 11.70 5.05 9.74
C LYS A 98 10.43 5.33 10.53
N THR A 99 9.75 4.31 11.02
CA THR A 99 8.44 4.46 11.66
C THR A 99 8.40 3.75 12.99
N THR A 100 7.49 4.18 13.86
CA THR A 100 7.20 3.50 15.13
C THR A 100 6.26 2.33 14.89
N ASP A 101 5.22 2.56 14.09
CA ASP A 101 4.23 1.56 13.74
C ASP A 101 4.03 1.53 12.23
N GLN A 102 3.69 0.36 11.73
CA GLN A 102 3.38 0.19 10.32
C GLN A 102 2.12 -0.66 10.17
N TYR A 103 1.14 -0.15 9.45
CA TYR A 103 -0.10 -0.86 9.18
C TYR A 103 -0.14 -1.27 7.71
N ILE A 104 -0.47 -2.53 7.47
CA ILE A 104 -0.55 -3.10 6.12
C ILE A 104 -1.94 -3.68 5.94
N PHE A 105 -2.67 -3.20 4.95
CA PHE A 105 -4.03 -3.64 4.67
C PHE A 105 -4.14 -4.33 3.32
N MET A 106 -4.86 -5.44 3.30
CA MET A 106 -5.20 -6.15 2.08
C MET A 106 -6.62 -5.78 1.70
N ASN A 107 -6.79 -5.12 0.55
CA ASN A 107 -8.11 -4.68 0.07
C ASN A 107 -8.69 -5.60 -1.01
N ASN A 108 -8.04 -6.71 -1.30
CA ASN A 108 -8.45 -7.73 -2.27
C ASN A 108 -9.26 -8.84 -1.58
N HIS A 109 -10.32 -8.46 -0.88
CA HIS A 109 -11.01 -9.34 0.07
C HIS A 109 -11.96 -10.37 -0.56
N TYR A 110 -12.27 -10.27 -1.85
CA TYR A 110 -13.22 -11.17 -2.51
C TYR A 110 -12.81 -12.63 -2.34
N LYS A 111 -13.75 -13.46 -1.89
CA LYS A 111 -13.57 -14.91 -1.64
C LYS A 111 -12.38 -15.22 -0.71
N GLY A 112 -12.13 -14.36 0.24
CA GLY A 112 -11.07 -14.57 1.23
C GLY A 112 -9.65 -14.39 0.72
N LYS A 113 -9.46 -13.81 -0.46
CA LYS A 113 -8.12 -13.61 -1.04
C LYS A 113 -7.24 -12.72 -0.17
N ALA A 114 -7.83 -11.70 0.47
CA ALA A 114 -7.09 -10.83 1.37
C ALA A 114 -6.50 -11.60 2.56
N VAL A 115 -7.27 -12.51 3.14
CA VAL A 115 -6.80 -13.33 4.26
C VAL A 115 -5.67 -14.24 3.82
N LYS A 116 -5.80 -14.89 2.67
CA LYS A 116 -4.74 -15.74 2.12
C LYS A 116 -3.46 -14.97 1.90
N ASN A 117 -3.54 -13.78 1.31
CA ASN A 117 -2.37 -12.94 1.06
C ASN A 117 -1.77 -12.37 2.35
N ALA A 118 -2.61 -12.02 3.32
CA ALA A 118 -2.10 -11.57 4.62
C ALA A 118 -1.28 -12.66 5.31
N LEU A 119 -1.77 -13.89 5.32
CA LEU A 119 -1.03 -15.02 5.89
C LEU A 119 0.25 -15.30 5.13
N MET A 120 0.22 -15.20 3.81
CA MET A 120 1.41 -15.38 2.97
C MET A 120 2.45 -14.31 3.28
N LEU A 121 2.03 -13.05 3.41
CA LEU A 121 2.94 -11.95 3.73
C LEU A 121 3.56 -12.12 5.11
N ILE A 122 2.77 -12.53 6.10
CA ILE A 122 3.28 -12.81 7.46
C ILE A 122 4.38 -13.88 7.40
N LYS A 123 4.14 -14.95 6.67
CA LYS A 123 5.14 -16.01 6.51
C LYS A 123 6.42 -15.49 5.88
N LEU A 124 6.30 -14.74 4.79
CA LEU A 124 7.45 -14.16 4.11
C LEU A 124 8.26 -13.23 5.01
N LEU A 125 7.58 -12.39 5.80
CA LEU A 125 8.25 -11.48 6.73
C LEU A 125 9.00 -12.24 7.83
N ARG A 126 8.44 -13.34 8.31
CA ARG A 126 9.10 -14.18 9.32
C ARG A 126 10.35 -14.85 8.78
N GLU A 127 10.33 -15.27 7.53
CA GLU A 127 11.48 -15.92 6.89
C GLU A 127 12.65 -14.96 6.68
N GLU A 128 12.38 -13.66 6.64
CA GLU A 128 13.39 -12.63 6.39
C GLU A 128 14.02 -12.06 7.67
N ILE A 129 13.64 -12.56 8.81
CA ILE A 129 14.20 -12.10 10.10
C ILE A 129 15.50 -12.82 10.42
#